data_5d9fd1ea77d343ae938e04ad09ed3c4a
#
_entry.id   5d9fd1ea77d343ae938e04ad09ed3c4a
#
_cell.length_a   1.000
_cell.length_b   1.000
_cell.length_c   1.000
_cell.angle_alpha   90.00
_cell.angle_beta   90.00
_cell.angle_gamma   90.00
#
_symmetry.space_group_name_H-M   'P 1'
#
loop_
_entity.id
_entity.type
_entity.pdbx_description
1 polymer ?
#
loop_
_entity_poly.entity_id
_entity_poly.type
_entity_poly.pdbx_seq_one_letter_code
_entity_poly.pdbx_strand_id
1 'polypeptide(L)'
;VRIGIVCPYSFDVPGGVQNHVMDLAEALIGLGHEVSVLAPADEDSSLPPYVVAAGRAVPLPYNGSVARISFGPVSTARVRRWLARGHFDVLHVHEPLTPSLSLLAVLSADGPVVATFHTAMTRSRALAAVHGALQIVLERVTARIAVSALARRVQVEHLDGGAVEIPNGVAVAKFAGAEPLDGWPGPGGAIGFLGRFTEPRKGFPILREAWVSLARSRPGLRLLVAGPGDRDDLLEGVPVELRDRVCFLGLVSERDKARMLRSVDVYVAPNTGGESFGMILTEAMAAGAAIVASDLDAFRRVVDNGRAAELFPVGDAAALENALAGLLDDPARRAELSALARRAVDAFDWPSVARRVLEVYETAIEATDGRVLEAPQVIE
;
A
#
# COMPACT_ATOMS: atom_id res chain seq x y z
N VAL A 1 2.47 13.08 -22.37
CA VAL A 1 1.61 13.77 -21.40
C VAL A 1 2.47 14.27 -20.26
N ARG A 2 2.26 15.53 -19.84
CA ARG A 2 2.86 16.13 -18.66
C ARG A 2 1.93 15.95 -17.47
N ILE A 3 2.41 15.25 -16.45
CA ILE A 3 1.61 14.83 -15.31
C ILE A 3 2.12 15.52 -14.05
N GLY A 4 1.25 16.28 -13.38
CA GLY A 4 1.52 16.78 -12.04
C GLY A 4 0.91 15.83 -11.01
N ILE A 5 1.69 15.34 -10.06
CA ILE A 5 1.19 14.49 -8.96
C ILE A 5 1.38 15.22 -7.64
N VAL A 6 0.38 15.17 -6.75
CA VAL A 6 0.44 15.79 -5.42
C VAL A 6 0.29 14.74 -4.34
N CYS A 7 1.30 14.64 -3.48
CA CYS A 7 1.27 13.80 -2.28
C CYS A 7 0.92 14.66 -1.05
N PRO A 8 -0.07 14.24 -0.22
CA PRO A 8 -0.44 14.99 0.97
C PRO A 8 0.60 14.87 2.10
N TYR A 9 1.38 13.78 2.12
CA TYR A 9 2.25 13.41 3.22
C TYR A 9 3.73 13.62 2.90
N SER A 10 4.52 13.91 3.95
CA SER A 10 5.95 14.18 3.83
C SER A 10 6.74 12.97 3.33
N PHE A 11 7.66 13.22 2.40
CA PHE A 11 8.61 12.22 1.90
C PHE A 11 9.81 12.00 2.83
N ASP A 12 9.94 12.79 3.89
CA ASP A 12 10.97 12.57 4.92
C ASP A 12 10.71 11.35 5.80
N VAL A 13 9.49 10.80 5.71
CA VAL A 13 9.06 9.61 6.47
C VAL A 13 8.40 8.61 5.52
N PRO A 14 8.83 7.35 5.52
CA PRO A 14 8.22 6.33 4.69
C PRO A 14 6.75 6.07 5.07
N GLY A 15 5.91 5.83 4.08
CA GLY A 15 4.50 5.52 4.27
C GLY A 15 3.86 4.95 3.01
N GLY A 16 2.74 4.28 3.14
CA GLY A 16 2.09 3.58 2.04
C GLY A 16 1.70 4.49 0.87
N VAL A 17 1.16 5.69 1.15
CA VAL A 17 0.78 6.65 0.12
C VAL A 17 2.01 7.27 -0.55
N GLN A 18 3.06 7.59 0.23
CA GLN A 18 4.31 8.13 -0.29
C GLN A 18 4.99 7.13 -1.25
N ASN A 19 5.10 5.88 -0.84
CA ASN A 19 5.66 4.82 -1.68
C ASN A 19 4.83 4.63 -2.96
N HIS A 20 3.49 4.58 -2.83
CA HIS A 20 2.60 4.49 -3.98
C HIS A 20 2.81 5.64 -4.98
N VAL A 21 2.92 6.87 -4.50
CA VAL A 21 3.14 8.06 -5.35
C VAL A 21 4.48 7.97 -6.06
N MET A 22 5.55 7.58 -5.36
CA MET A 22 6.88 7.44 -5.98
C MET A 22 6.91 6.33 -7.03
N ASP A 23 6.39 5.16 -6.68
CA ASP A 23 6.37 4.01 -7.60
C ASP A 23 5.50 4.29 -8.83
N LEU A 24 4.35 4.95 -8.65
CA LEU A 24 3.50 5.38 -9.78
C LEU A 24 4.24 6.38 -10.68
N ALA A 25 4.91 7.37 -10.09
CA ALA A 25 5.68 8.35 -10.85
C ALA A 25 6.78 7.68 -11.67
N GLU A 26 7.54 6.76 -11.07
CA GLU A 26 8.58 5.99 -11.77
C GLU A 26 8.01 5.13 -12.90
N ALA A 27 6.86 4.48 -12.68
CA ALA A 27 6.19 3.69 -13.70
C ALA A 27 5.73 4.55 -14.90
N LEU A 28 5.15 5.73 -14.62
CA LEU A 28 4.72 6.67 -15.65
C LEU A 28 5.91 7.24 -16.44
N ILE A 29 7.02 7.57 -15.78
CA ILE A 29 8.27 7.98 -16.42
C ILE A 29 8.81 6.84 -17.30
N GLY A 30 8.80 5.60 -16.80
CA GLY A 30 9.18 4.41 -17.57
C GLY A 30 8.32 4.16 -18.79
N LEU A 31 7.07 4.64 -18.81
CA LEU A 31 6.17 4.61 -19.96
C LEU A 31 6.35 5.82 -20.90
N GLY A 32 7.31 6.70 -20.66
CA GLY A 32 7.67 7.83 -21.51
C GLY A 32 6.90 9.13 -21.25
N HIS A 33 6.31 9.29 -20.07
CA HIS A 33 5.62 10.52 -19.67
C HIS A 33 6.52 11.46 -18.86
N GLU A 34 6.25 12.76 -18.93
CA GLU A 34 6.91 13.77 -18.10
C GLU A 34 6.14 13.88 -16.77
N VAL A 35 6.79 13.60 -15.64
CA VAL A 35 6.15 13.62 -14.32
C VAL A 35 6.85 14.60 -13.40
N SER A 36 6.07 15.41 -12.68
CA SER A 36 6.53 16.21 -11.55
C SER A 36 5.67 15.92 -10.34
N VAL A 37 6.30 15.61 -9.21
CA VAL A 37 5.62 15.31 -7.94
C VAL A 37 5.83 16.46 -6.97
N LEU A 38 4.75 17.00 -6.41
CA LEU A 38 4.79 17.97 -5.32
C LEU A 38 4.49 17.28 -3.99
N ALA A 39 5.41 17.34 -3.04
CA ALA A 39 5.23 16.74 -1.72
C ALA A 39 5.84 17.59 -0.62
N PRO A 40 5.35 17.52 0.63
CA PRO A 40 6.07 18.07 1.76
C PRO A 40 7.41 17.33 1.93
N ALA A 41 8.49 18.08 2.08
CA ALA A 41 9.81 17.56 2.40
C ALA A 41 10.71 18.69 2.88
N ASP A 42 11.73 18.37 3.64
CA ASP A 42 12.77 19.32 3.99
C ASP A 42 13.62 19.67 2.75
N GLU A 43 14.13 20.90 2.68
CA GLU A 43 14.93 21.37 1.53
C GLU A 43 16.24 20.58 1.36
N ASP A 44 16.76 20.03 2.45
CA ASP A 44 17.99 19.24 2.48
C ASP A 44 17.75 17.73 2.24
N SER A 45 16.50 17.30 2.02
CA SER A 45 16.18 15.90 1.78
C SER A 45 16.69 15.43 0.43
N SER A 46 17.27 14.23 0.39
CA SER A 46 17.67 13.59 -0.88
C SER A 46 16.45 13.05 -1.60
N LEU A 47 15.89 13.83 -2.51
CA LEU A 47 14.69 13.52 -3.26
C LEU A 47 15.01 13.11 -4.70
N PRO A 48 14.20 12.25 -5.34
CA PRO A 48 14.30 12.02 -6.77
C PRO A 48 14.15 13.30 -7.59
N PRO A 49 14.77 13.40 -8.77
CA PRO A 49 14.79 14.63 -9.57
C PRO A 49 13.41 15.10 -10.05
N TYR A 50 12.43 14.21 -10.10
CA TYR A 50 11.05 14.54 -10.45
C TYR A 50 10.22 15.08 -9.27
N VAL A 51 10.79 15.11 -8.05
CA VAL A 51 10.09 15.58 -6.84
C VAL A 51 10.46 17.02 -6.53
N VAL A 52 9.45 17.85 -6.30
CA VAL A 52 9.55 19.23 -5.85
C VAL A 52 9.15 19.30 -4.38
N ALA A 53 10.08 19.71 -3.52
CA ALA A 53 9.81 19.91 -2.10
C ALA A 53 8.91 21.14 -1.88
N ALA A 54 7.77 20.93 -1.23
CA ALA A 54 6.86 22.02 -0.85
C ALA A 54 7.15 22.62 0.53
N GLY A 55 8.26 22.23 1.14
CA GLY A 55 8.71 22.67 2.47
C GLY A 55 8.30 21.73 3.59
N ARG A 56 8.80 22.06 4.79
CA ARG A 56 8.66 21.22 5.98
C ARG A 56 7.22 20.94 6.35
N ALA A 57 6.95 19.70 6.74
CA ALA A 57 5.66 19.24 7.23
C ALA A 57 5.53 19.42 8.74
N VAL A 58 4.27 19.60 9.18
CA VAL A 58 3.89 19.62 10.60
C VAL A 58 3.25 18.27 10.96
N PRO A 59 3.68 17.62 12.05
CA PRO A 59 3.07 16.38 12.50
C PRO A 59 1.70 16.63 13.11
N LEU A 60 0.68 15.90 12.65
CA LEU A 60 -0.68 15.92 13.19
C LEU A 60 -1.16 14.50 13.48
N PRO A 61 -1.77 14.26 14.64
CA PRO A 61 -2.41 12.97 14.92
C PRO A 61 -3.56 12.70 13.95
N TYR A 62 -3.55 11.55 13.27
CA TYR A 62 -4.57 11.18 12.30
C TYR A 62 -4.80 9.67 12.29
N ASN A 63 -6.02 9.22 12.56
CA ASN A 63 -6.44 7.81 12.52
C ASN A 63 -5.50 6.84 13.26
N GLY A 64 -5.05 7.19 14.47
CA GLY A 64 -4.13 6.34 15.27
C GLY A 64 -2.67 6.34 14.80
N SER A 65 -2.33 7.22 13.85
CA SER A 65 -0.98 7.46 13.34
C SER A 65 -0.64 8.95 13.40
N VAL A 66 0.56 9.32 12.97
CA VAL A 66 0.97 10.73 12.85
C VAL A 66 1.13 11.06 11.36
N ALA A 67 0.19 11.85 10.83
CA ALA A 67 0.31 12.42 9.49
C ALA A 67 1.23 13.64 9.53
N ARG A 68 2.18 13.71 8.58
CA ARG A 68 3.05 14.88 8.41
C ARG A 68 2.63 15.61 7.16
N ILE A 69 1.96 16.74 7.33
CA ILE A 69 1.31 17.51 6.25
C ILE A 69 1.80 18.97 6.24
N SER A 70 1.62 19.63 5.08
CA SER A 70 1.85 21.07 4.91
C SER A 70 0.55 21.72 4.46
N PHE A 71 0.17 22.81 5.12
CA PHE A 71 -1.05 23.57 4.82
C PHE A 71 -0.88 25.06 5.18
N GLY A 72 -1.66 25.93 4.57
CA GLY A 72 -1.67 27.36 4.86
C GLY A 72 -1.14 28.25 3.72
N PRO A 73 -1.03 29.58 3.92
CA PRO A 73 -0.76 30.54 2.84
C PRO A 73 0.55 30.30 2.09
N VAL A 74 1.61 29.93 2.80
CA VAL A 74 2.93 29.64 2.20
C VAL A 74 2.83 28.41 1.30
N SER A 75 2.17 27.36 1.79
CA SER A 75 1.94 26.13 1.02
C SER A 75 1.07 26.41 -0.20
N THR A 76 0.03 27.25 -0.07
CA THR A 76 -0.81 27.67 -1.19
C THR A 76 0.01 28.41 -2.26
N ALA A 77 0.87 29.33 -1.88
CA ALA A 77 1.74 30.04 -2.82
C ALA A 77 2.72 29.11 -3.54
N ARG A 78 3.25 28.08 -2.86
CA ARG A 78 4.13 27.07 -3.45
C ARG A 78 3.38 26.19 -4.44
N VAL A 79 2.18 25.73 -4.10
CA VAL A 79 1.30 24.96 -4.99
C VAL A 79 1.00 25.75 -6.26
N ARG A 80 0.54 27.00 -6.14
CA ARG A 80 0.24 27.86 -7.29
C ARG A 80 1.45 28.08 -8.20
N ARG A 81 2.61 28.36 -7.62
CA ARG A 81 3.86 28.53 -8.38
C ARG A 81 4.24 27.27 -9.15
N TRP A 82 4.06 26.09 -8.53
CA TRP A 82 4.33 24.80 -9.14
C TRP A 82 3.35 24.52 -10.30
N LEU A 83 2.05 24.77 -10.10
CA LEU A 83 1.04 24.63 -11.16
C LEU A 83 1.35 25.55 -12.35
N ALA A 84 1.64 26.83 -12.10
CA ALA A 84 1.94 27.81 -13.14
C ALA A 84 3.19 27.47 -13.97
N ARG A 85 4.19 26.82 -13.37
CA ARG A 85 5.44 26.42 -14.05
C ARG A 85 5.36 25.06 -14.72
N GLY A 86 4.47 24.17 -14.25
CA GLY A 86 4.43 22.78 -14.64
C GLY A 86 3.81 22.56 -16.03
N HIS A 87 2.90 23.43 -16.47
CA HIS A 87 2.16 23.27 -17.74
C HIS A 87 1.60 21.86 -17.92
N PHE A 88 0.98 21.34 -16.86
CA PHE A 88 0.49 19.97 -16.79
C PHE A 88 -0.72 19.75 -17.73
N ASP A 89 -0.77 18.62 -18.40
CA ASP A 89 -1.92 18.16 -19.13
C ASP A 89 -2.99 17.56 -18.20
N VAL A 90 -2.55 17.01 -17.06
CA VAL A 90 -3.42 16.47 -15.99
C VAL A 90 -2.78 16.66 -14.62
N LEU A 91 -3.62 16.94 -13.62
CA LEU A 91 -3.24 16.98 -12.21
C LEU A 91 -3.79 15.75 -11.50
N HIS A 92 -2.92 14.97 -10.88
CA HIS A 92 -3.34 13.82 -10.05
C HIS A 92 -3.07 14.11 -8.58
N VAL A 93 -4.11 14.12 -7.77
CA VAL A 93 -4.02 14.39 -6.33
C VAL A 93 -4.34 13.14 -5.52
N HIS A 94 -3.54 12.86 -4.50
CA HIS A 94 -3.80 11.76 -3.58
C HIS A 94 -4.44 12.30 -2.30
N GLU A 95 -5.50 11.65 -1.79
CA GLU A 95 -6.27 12.04 -0.60
C GLU A 95 -6.71 13.52 -0.65
N PRO A 96 -7.55 13.93 -1.63
CA PRO A 96 -7.88 15.33 -1.91
C PRO A 96 -8.61 16.03 -0.77
N LEU A 97 -9.24 15.29 0.14
CA LEU A 97 -10.01 15.81 1.27
C LEU A 97 -9.17 16.00 2.54
N THR A 98 -7.93 15.55 2.54
CA THR A 98 -7.00 15.82 3.64
C THR A 98 -6.56 17.28 3.60
N PRO A 99 -6.63 18.05 4.71
CA PRO A 99 -6.17 19.43 4.76
C PRO A 99 -4.63 19.48 4.60
N SER A 100 -4.16 19.50 3.37
CA SER A 100 -2.79 19.31 2.94
C SER A 100 -2.53 19.98 1.60
N LEU A 101 -1.36 19.75 0.99
CA LEU A 101 -1.07 20.18 -0.37
C LEU A 101 -2.11 19.68 -1.38
N SER A 102 -2.67 18.49 -1.17
CA SER A 102 -3.66 17.91 -2.08
C SER A 102 -4.94 18.74 -2.13
N LEU A 103 -5.48 19.12 -0.97
CA LEU A 103 -6.65 20.02 -0.91
C LEU A 103 -6.33 21.38 -1.54
N LEU A 104 -5.17 21.96 -1.22
CA LEU A 104 -4.73 23.24 -1.80
C LEU A 104 -4.58 23.17 -3.32
N ALA A 105 -4.08 22.04 -3.84
CA ALA A 105 -3.93 21.82 -5.28
C ALA A 105 -5.28 21.76 -5.99
N VAL A 106 -6.25 21.00 -5.47
CA VAL A 106 -7.61 20.94 -6.04
C VAL A 106 -8.25 22.32 -6.04
N LEU A 107 -8.11 23.09 -4.96
CA LEU A 107 -8.70 24.45 -4.87
C LEU A 107 -7.98 25.49 -5.74
N SER A 108 -6.71 25.23 -6.12
CA SER A 108 -5.88 26.15 -6.90
C SER A 108 -5.81 25.82 -8.37
N ALA A 109 -6.25 24.63 -8.78
CA ALA A 109 -6.21 24.18 -10.17
C ALA A 109 -7.55 24.35 -10.84
N ASP A 110 -7.51 24.57 -12.16
CA ASP A 110 -8.63 24.50 -13.09
C ASP A 110 -8.24 23.58 -14.25
N GLY A 111 -9.16 22.72 -14.71
CA GLY A 111 -8.89 21.74 -15.79
C GLY A 111 -8.96 20.28 -15.31
N PRO A 112 -8.27 19.34 -16.01
CA PRO A 112 -8.36 17.92 -15.69
C PRO A 112 -7.69 17.58 -14.37
N VAL A 113 -8.50 17.29 -13.35
CA VAL A 113 -8.06 16.86 -12.01
C VAL A 113 -8.54 15.45 -11.75
N VAL A 114 -7.60 14.53 -11.53
CA VAL A 114 -7.86 13.16 -11.09
C VAL A 114 -7.52 13.03 -9.61
N ALA A 115 -8.35 12.33 -8.85
CA ALA A 115 -8.12 12.14 -7.42
C ALA A 115 -8.09 10.66 -7.05
N THR A 116 -7.04 10.22 -6.33
CA THR A 116 -6.95 8.86 -5.77
C THR A 116 -7.23 8.87 -4.27
N PHE A 117 -8.12 7.96 -3.86
CA PHE A 117 -8.51 7.71 -2.48
C PHE A 117 -7.94 6.39 -1.98
N HIS A 118 -7.06 6.47 -0.98
CA HIS A 118 -6.40 5.31 -0.36
C HIS A 118 -7.11 4.81 0.88
N THR A 119 -7.81 5.71 1.57
CA THR A 119 -8.43 5.45 2.86
C THR A 119 -9.91 5.17 2.71
N ALA A 120 -10.39 4.13 3.37
CA ALA A 120 -11.80 3.96 3.65
C ALA A 120 -12.15 4.83 4.87
N MET A 121 -12.62 6.05 4.64
CA MET A 121 -13.06 6.93 5.74
C MET A 121 -14.33 6.34 6.37
N THR A 122 -14.24 5.93 7.63
CA THR A 122 -15.43 5.55 8.40
C THR A 122 -16.25 6.78 8.74
N ARG A 123 -17.58 6.63 8.75
CA ARG A 123 -18.53 7.69 9.14
C ARG A 123 -18.08 8.38 10.43
N SER A 124 -17.74 9.67 10.34
CA SER A 124 -17.62 10.51 11.54
C SER A 124 -18.70 11.59 11.47
N ARG A 125 -19.25 11.95 12.64
CA ARG A 125 -20.18 13.09 12.75
C ARG A 125 -19.55 14.40 12.23
N ALA A 126 -18.21 14.49 12.31
CA ALA A 126 -17.46 15.62 11.77
C ALA A 126 -17.52 15.67 10.24
N LEU A 127 -17.51 14.54 9.55
CA LEU A 127 -17.62 14.47 8.08
C LEU A 127 -18.98 14.95 7.60
N ALA A 128 -20.05 14.59 8.33
CA ALA A 128 -21.40 15.04 8.03
C ALA A 128 -21.57 16.58 8.21
N ALA A 129 -20.86 17.16 9.18
CA ALA A 129 -20.90 18.59 9.44
C ALA A 129 -20.19 19.44 8.35
N VAL A 130 -19.19 18.88 7.65
CA VAL A 130 -18.44 19.58 6.60
C VAL A 130 -18.82 19.12 5.18
N HIS A 131 -19.85 18.30 5.05
CA HIS A 131 -20.28 17.69 3.77
C HIS A 131 -20.42 18.72 2.64
N GLY A 132 -21.04 19.86 2.86
CA GLY A 132 -21.19 20.92 1.85
C GLY A 132 -19.83 21.48 1.36
N ALA A 133 -18.88 21.67 2.25
CA ALA A 133 -17.55 22.15 1.88
C ALA A 133 -16.76 21.06 1.10
N LEU A 134 -16.96 19.78 1.43
CA LEU A 134 -16.33 18.67 0.71
C LEU A 134 -16.89 18.55 -0.71
N GLN A 135 -18.17 18.80 -0.92
CA GLN A 135 -18.78 18.78 -2.25
C GLN A 135 -18.12 19.81 -3.19
N ILE A 136 -17.85 21.02 -2.73
CA ILE A 136 -17.14 22.06 -3.50
C ILE A 136 -15.78 21.56 -4.01
N VAL A 137 -15.05 20.80 -3.18
CA VAL A 137 -13.76 20.20 -3.55
C VAL A 137 -13.98 19.08 -4.58
N LEU A 138 -14.97 18.23 -4.34
CA LEU A 138 -15.25 17.07 -5.18
C LEU A 138 -15.80 17.43 -6.56
N GLU A 139 -16.51 18.56 -6.69
CA GLU A 139 -17.00 19.11 -7.95
C GLU A 139 -15.84 19.57 -8.88
N ARG A 140 -14.67 19.89 -8.31
CA ARG A 140 -13.45 20.21 -9.08
C ARG A 140 -12.68 19.01 -9.55
N VAL A 141 -13.04 17.80 -9.10
CA VAL A 141 -12.39 16.56 -9.48
C VAL A 141 -13.09 15.96 -10.68
N THR A 142 -12.39 15.88 -11.81
CA THR A 142 -12.93 15.37 -13.08
C THR A 142 -13.12 13.86 -13.05
N ALA A 143 -12.19 13.12 -12.46
CA ALA A 143 -12.28 11.67 -12.31
C ALA A 143 -11.73 11.19 -10.96
N ARG A 144 -12.30 10.11 -10.43
CA ARG A 144 -11.92 9.53 -9.15
C ARG A 144 -11.41 8.11 -9.31
N ILE A 145 -10.32 7.79 -8.60
CA ILE A 145 -9.73 6.46 -8.47
C ILE A 145 -9.86 6.03 -7.02
N ALA A 146 -10.23 4.78 -6.79
CA ALA A 146 -10.23 4.14 -5.48
C ALA A 146 -9.31 2.91 -5.52
N VAL A 147 -8.40 2.78 -4.56
CA VAL A 147 -7.40 1.69 -4.55
C VAL A 147 -7.98 0.35 -4.09
N SER A 148 -9.22 0.32 -3.67
CA SER A 148 -9.90 -0.91 -3.24
C SER A 148 -11.42 -0.77 -3.37
N ALA A 149 -12.11 -1.90 -3.39
CA ALA A 149 -13.57 -1.90 -3.37
C ALA A 149 -14.16 -1.25 -2.11
N LEU A 150 -13.44 -1.33 -0.99
CA LEU A 150 -13.86 -0.63 0.24
C LEU A 150 -13.75 0.88 0.07
N ALA A 151 -12.63 1.39 -0.45
CA ALA A 151 -12.46 2.81 -0.76
C ALA A 151 -13.48 3.28 -1.80
N ARG A 152 -13.76 2.46 -2.84
CA ARG A 152 -14.78 2.74 -3.84
C ARG A 152 -16.19 2.83 -3.25
N ARG A 153 -16.54 1.92 -2.34
CA ARG A 153 -17.83 1.94 -1.66
C ARG A 153 -18.04 3.23 -0.88
N VAL A 154 -17.01 3.73 -0.21
CA VAL A 154 -17.06 5.02 0.50
C VAL A 154 -17.35 6.18 -0.47
N GLN A 155 -16.76 6.16 -1.68
CA GLN A 155 -17.05 7.19 -2.70
C GLN A 155 -18.52 7.18 -3.11
N VAL A 156 -19.09 5.99 -3.34
CA VAL A 156 -20.49 5.84 -3.77
C VAL A 156 -21.47 6.18 -2.64
N GLU A 157 -21.24 5.66 -1.43
CA GLU A 157 -22.20 5.77 -0.32
C GLU A 157 -22.14 7.10 0.44
N HIS A 158 -21.01 7.80 0.40
CA HIS A 158 -20.79 8.96 1.27
C HIS A 158 -20.36 10.23 0.54
N LEU A 159 -19.92 10.14 -0.71
CA LEU A 159 -19.38 11.27 -1.46
C LEU A 159 -20.10 11.47 -2.81
N ASP A 160 -21.28 10.87 -2.98
CA ASP A 160 -22.18 11.01 -4.13
C ASP A 160 -21.48 10.92 -5.49
N GLY A 161 -20.51 9.99 -5.64
CA GLY A 161 -19.75 9.86 -6.88
C GLY A 161 -19.22 8.47 -7.15
N GLY A 162 -19.10 8.13 -8.44
CA GLY A 162 -18.41 6.94 -8.89
C GLY A 162 -16.89 7.09 -8.80
N ALA A 163 -16.18 5.97 -8.59
CA ALA A 163 -14.74 5.91 -8.72
C ALA A 163 -14.34 4.66 -9.51
N VAL A 164 -13.30 4.78 -10.34
CA VAL A 164 -12.67 3.64 -11.00
C VAL A 164 -11.83 2.91 -9.95
N GLU A 165 -12.03 1.60 -9.80
CA GLU A 165 -11.21 0.81 -8.91
C GLU A 165 -9.90 0.43 -9.61
N ILE A 166 -8.79 1.01 -9.14
CA ILE A 166 -7.44 0.67 -9.61
C ILE A 166 -6.62 0.30 -8.37
N PRO A 167 -6.17 -0.95 -8.25
CA PRO A 167 -5.46 -1.42 -7.08
C PRO A 167 -4.08 -0.75 -6.94
N ASN A 168 -3.49 -0.87 -5.74
CA ASN A 168 -2.09 -0.50 -5.54
C ASN A 168 -1.18 -1.40 -6.37
N GLY A 169 -0.13 -0.81 -6.91
CA GLY A 169 0.90 -1.53 -7.64
C GLY A 169 1.92 -2.21 -6.73
N VAL A 170 2.61 -3.19 -7.29
CA VAL A 170 3.78 -3.83 -6.70
C VAL A 170 4.89 -3.91 -7.76
N ALA A 171 6.16 -3.74 -7.36
CA ALA A 171 7.30 -3.87 -8.25
C ALA A 171 7.67 -5.36 -8.40
N VAL A 172 6.96 -6.10 -9.25
CA VAL A 172 7.08 -7.56 -9.38
C VAL A 172 8.52 -7.98 -9.64
N ALA A 173 9.23 -7.32 -10.55
CA ALA A 173 10.62 -7.65 -10.88
C ALA A 173 11.56 -7.53 -9.67
N LYS A 174 11.33 -6.57 -8.78
CA LYS A 174 12.13 -6.32 -7.58
C LYS A 174 12.02 -7.48 -6.58
N PHE A 175 10.81 -8.02 -6.39
CA PHE A 175 10.57 -9.15 -5.50
C PHE A 175 10.99 -10.47 -6.14
N ALA A 176 10.67 -10.68 -7.41
CA ALA A 176 11.01 -11.91 -8.13
C ALA A 176 12.53 -12.13 -8.29
N GLY A 177 13.29 -11.05 -8.46
CA GLY A 177 14.74 -11.08 -8.62
C GLY A 177 15.55 -11.09 -7.31
N ALA A 178 14.89 -11.06 -6.15
CA ALA A 178 15.60 -11.04 -4.87
C ALA A 178 16.20 -12.42 -4.53
N GLU A 179 17.44 -12.41 -4.05
CA GLU A 179 18.08 -13.63 -3.52
C GLU A 179 17.62 -13.91 -2.09
N PRO A 180 17.38 -15.17 -1.71
CA PRO A 180 17.07 -15.54 -0.34
C PRO A 180 18.15 -15.08 0.65
N LEU A 181 17.82 -15.07 1.92
CA LEU A 181 18.77 -14.90 3.01
C LEU A 181 19.64 -16.16 3.12
N ASP A 182 20.92 -15.99 3.45
CA ASP A 182 21.87 -17.08 3.54
C ASP A 182 21.43 -18.14 4.56
N GLY A 183 21.40 -19.41 4.13
CA GLY A 183 20.98 -20.53 4.96
C GLY A 183 19.47 -20.67 5.18
N TRP A 184 18.65 -19.99 4.37
CA TRP A 184 17.20 -20.10 4.38
C TRP A 184 16.65 -20.77 3.11
N PRO A 185 15.53 -21.55 3.20
CA PRO A 185 14.69 -21.82 4.40
C PRO A 185 15.33 -22.79 5.41
N GLY A 186 16.38 -23.53 5.02
CA GLY A 186 17.01 -24.60 5.77
C GLY A 186 16.24 -25.94 5.67
N PRO A 187 16.88 -27.04 6.14
CA PRO A 187 16.37 -28.40 5.90
C PRO A 187 15.05 -28.71 6.64
N GLY A 188 14.74 -27.99 7.70
CA GLY A 188 13.49 -28.16 8.47
C GLY A 188 12.31 -27.35 7.96
N GLY A 189 12.54 -26.52 6.95
CA GLY A 189 11.55 -25.58 6.43
C GLY A 189 11.41 -24.30 7.25
N ALA A 190 10.72 -23.32 6.65
CA ALA A 190 10.53 -22.01 7.25
C ALA A 190 9.15 -21.42 6.94
N ILE A 191 8.56 -20.81 7.97
CA ILE A 191 7.32 -20.01 7.89
C ILE A 191 7.70 -18.56 8.07
N GLY A 192 7.11 -17.65 7.27
CA GLY A 192 7.36 -16.21 7.31
C GLY A 192 6.17 -15.40 7.77
N PHE A 193 6.44 -14.34 8.51
CA PHE A 193 5.48 -13.30 8.88
C PHE A 193 6.11 -11.92 8.70
N LEU A 194 5.37 -11.00 8.09
CA LEU A 194 5.81 -9.62 7.90
C LEU A 194 4.72 -8.65 8.36
N GLY A 195 5.04 -7.85 9.35
CA GLY A 195 4.14 -6.85 9.89
C GLY A 195 4.41 -6.51 11.35
N ARG A 196 3.64 -5.55 11.88
CA ARG A 196 3.68 -5.20 13.30
C ARG A 196 3.00 -6.31 14.12
N PHE A 197 3.77 -7.24 14.64
CA PHE A 197 3.26 -8.41 15.36
C PHE A 197 2.58 -8.04 16.71
N THR A 198 2.86 -6.85 17.27
CA THR A 198 2.19 -6.32 18.46
C THR A 198 0.81 -5.72 18.16
N GLU A 199 0.46 -5.53 16.91
CA GLU A 199 -0.84 -5.01 16.47
C GLU A 199 -1.86 -6.15 16.39
N PRO A 200 -2.94 -6.15 17.23
CA PRO A 200 -3.85 -7.30 17.33
C PRO A 200 -4.47 -7.73 16.00
N ARG A 201 -4.82 -6.75 15.13
CA ARG A 201 -5.43 -7.05 13.84
C ARG A 201 -4.50 -7.78 12.87
N LYS A 202 -3.17 -7.79 13.10
CA LYS A 202 -2.21 -8.55 12.29
C LYS A 202 -2.20 -10.04 12.62
N GLY A 203 -2.84 -10.45 13.71
CA GLY A 203 -3.12 -11.85 14.03
C GLY A 203 -1.89 -12.69 14.38
N PHE A 204 -0.76 -12.09 14.74
CA PHE A 204 0.45 -12.83 15.08
C PHE A 204 0.25 -13.89 16.19
N PRO A 205 -0.56 -13.65 17.25
CA PRO A 205 -0.86 -14.67 18.26
C PRO A 205 -1.44 -15.96 17.68
N ILE A 206 -2.26 -15.89 16.63
CA ILE A 206 -2.85 -17.04 15.92
C ILE A 206 -1.76 -17.84 15.22
N LEU A 207 -0.86 -17.15 14.51
CA LEU A 207 0.31 -17.80 13.89
C LEU A 207 1.23 -18.42 14.92
N ARG A 208 1.52 -17.72 16.02
CA ARG A 208 2.37 -18.23 17.11
C ARG A 208 1.83 -19.55 17.67
N GLU A 209 0.53 -19.61 17.95
CA GLU A 209 -0.14 -20.83 18.44
C GLU A 209 0.02 -22.00 17.45
N ALA A 210 -0.32 -21.78 16.18
CA ALA A 210 -0.20 -22.79 15.12
C ALA A 210 1.26 -23.22 14.92
N TRP A 211 2.21 -22.27 14.90
CA TRP A 211 3.62 -22.57 14.71
C TRP A 211 4.22 -23.34 15.88
N VAL A 212 3.89 -22.98 17.13
CA VAL A 212 4.37 -23.71 18.33
C VAL A 212 3.91 -25.17 18.31
N SER A 213 2.66 -25.41 17.91
CA SER A 213 2.15 -26.79 17.75
C SER A 213 2.95 -27.56 16.71
N LEU A 214 3.13 -26.99 15.52
CA LEU A 214 3.89 -27.62 14.44
C LEU A 214 5.38 -27.82 14.79
N ALA A 215 6.02 -26.85 15.43
CA ALA A 215 7.44 -26.91 15.76
C ALA A 215 7.78 -28.01 16.77
N ARG A 216 6.83 -28.43 17.61
CA ARG A 216 7.00 -29.57 18.53
C ARG A 216 7.12 -30.91 17.80
N SER A 217 6.40 -31.08 16.71
CA SER A 217 6.40 -32.31 15.90
C SER A 217 7.35 -32.26 14.71
N ARG A 218 7.90 -31.07 14.38
CA ARG A 218 8.78 -30.86 13.20
C ARG A 218 10.13 -30.31 13.64
N PRO A 219 11.13 -31.16 13.89
CA PRO A 219 12.49 -30.73 14.21
C PRO A 219 13.05 -29.85 13.09
N GLY A 220 13.59 -28.67 13.46
CA GLY A 220 14.20 -27.75 12.50
C GLY A 220 13.25 -26.78 11.81
N LEU A 221 11.93 -26.86 12.00
CA LEU A 221 10.99 -25.85 11.49
C LEU A 221 11.29 -24.49 12.12
N ARG A 222 11.53 -23.47 11.31
CA ARG A 222 11.89 -22.13 11.72
C ARG A 222 10.74 -21.12 11.45
N LEU A 223 10.70 -20.06 12.25
CA LEU A 223 9.81 -18.92 12.06
C LEU A 223 10.67 -17.66 11.77
N LEU A 224 10.46 -17.05 10.63
CA LEU A 224 11.12 -15.82 10.22
C LEU A 224 10.13 -14.65 10.32
N VAL A 225 10.45 -13.68 11.18
CA VAL A 225 9.58 -12.53 11.45
C VAL A 225 10.29 -11.23 11.12
N ALA A 226 9.65 -10.37 10.35
CA ALA A 226 10.09 -9.01 10.08
C ALA A 226 9.00 -7.99 10.42
N GLY A 227 9.39 -6.83 10.89
CA GLY A 227 8.50 -5.73 11.23
C GLY A 227 8.93 -5.00 12.50
N PRO A 228 8.27 -3.89 12.83
CA PRO A 228 8.57 -3.12 14.04
C PRO A 228 8.11 -3.85 15.30
N GLY A 229 8.90 -3.73 16.38
CA GLY A 229 8.66 -4.32 17.69
C GLY A 229 9.95 -4.79 18.35
N ASP A 230 9.85 -5.30 19.54
CA ASP A 230 10.97 -5.83 20.31
C ASP A 230 11.00 -7.36 20.28
N ARG A 231 12.21 -7.92 20.37
CA ARG A 231 12.40 -9.38 20.39
C ARG A 231 11.74 -10.04 21.59
N ASP A 232 11.73 -9.39 22.73
CA ASP A 232 11.13 -9.94 23.96
C ASP A 232 9.61 -10.06 23.83
N ASP A 233 8.95 -9.04 23.26
CA ASP A 233 7.52 -9.07 22.95
C ASP A 233 7.19 -10.18 21.94
N LEU A 234 8.04 -10.37 20.92
CA LEU A 234 7.87 -11.41 19.92
C LEU A 234 7.92 -12.81 20.54
N LEU A 235 8.84 -13.01 21.49
CA LEU A 235 9.06 -14.30 22.15
C LEU A 235 8.08 -14.56 23.31
N GLU A 236 7.23 -13.59 23.64
CA GLU A 236 6.18 -13.79 24.64
C GLU A 236 5.25 -14.93 24.19
N GLY A 237 5.05 -15.92 25.07
CA GLY A 237 4.25 -17.12 24.77
C GLY A 237 4.93 -18.16 23.86
N VAL A 238 6.19 -17.94 23.44
CA VAL A 238 6.99 -18.97 22.77
C VAL A 238 7.72 -19.79 23.83
N PRO A 239 7.55 -21.14 23.84
CA PRO A 239 8.29 -22.03 24.74
C PRO A 239 9.81 -21.85 24.62
N VAL A 240 10.52 -21.90 25.75
CA VAL A 240 11.96 -21.59 25.80
C VAL A 240 12.76 -22.47 24.85
N GLU A 241 12.39 -23.75 24.73
CA GLU A 241 13.05 -24.74 23.86
C GLU A 241 12.84 -24.48 22.35
N LEU A 242 11.91 -23.58 21.98
CA LEU A 242 11.62 -23.22 20.59
C LEU A 242 12.15 -21.82 20.20
N ARG A 243 12.60 -21.02 21.16
CA ARG A 243 12.99 -19.63 20.92
C ARG A 243 14.15 -19.48 19.94
N ASP A 244 15.08 -20.41 19.92
CA ASP A 244 16.22 -20.41 18.98
C ASP A 244 15.80 -20.65 17.52
N ARG A 245 14.57 -21.12 17.28
CA ARG A 245 14.00 -21.32 15.96
C ARG A 245 13.24 -20.10 15.44
N VAL A 246 13.07 -19.07 16.27
CA VAL A 246 12.45 -17.79 15.89
C VAL A 246 13.54 -16.80 15.52
N CYS A 247 13.60 -16.41 14.25
CA CYS A 247 14.51 -15.39 13.77
C CYS A 247 13.75 -14.08 13.59
N PHE A 248 14.20 -13.02 14.25
CA PHE A 248 13.63 -11.70 14.18
C PHE A 248 14.57 -10.75 13.45
N LEU A 249 14.09 -10.18 12.35
CA LEU A 249 14.86 -9.25 11.51
C LEU A 249 14.65 -7.79 11.90
N GLY A 250 13.63 -7.48 12.74
CA GLY A 250 13.25 -6.10 13.03
C GLY A 250 12.69 -5.38 11.81
N LEU A 251 12.83 -4.06 11.77
CA LEU A 251 12.50 -3.25 10.61
C LEU A 251 13.47 -3.58 9.47
N VAL A 252 12.91 -3.93 8.32
CA VAL A 252 13.67 -4.31 7.13
C VAL A 252 13.54 -3.26 6.03
N SER A 253 14.58 -3.12 5.21
CA SER A 253 14.52 -2.37 3.96
C SER A 253 13.62 -3.08 2.94
N GLU A 254 13.19 -2.38 1.89
CA GLU A 254 12.45 -2.98 0.79
C GLU A 254 13.21 -4.15 0.15
N ARG A 255 14.54 -4.03 0.05
CA ARG A 255 15.40 -5.11 -0.44
C ARG A 255 15.37 -6.32 0.48
N ASP A 256 15.51 -6.11 1.79
CA ASP A 256 15.56 -7.22 2.76
C ASP A 256 14.16 -7.83 2.95
N LYS A 257 13.10 -7.04 2.79
CA LYS A 257 11.73 -7.55 2.71
C LYS A 257 11.55 -8.55 1.56
N ALA A 258 12.03 -8.21 0.36
CA ALA A 258 11.98 -9.11 -0.78
C ALA A 258 12.80 -10.38 -0.53
N ARG A 259 14.00 -10.26 0.04
CA ARG A 259 14.84 -11.40 0.43
C ARG A 259 14.16 -12.29 1.47
N MET A 260 13.55 -11.69 2.49
CA MET A 260 12.81 -12.42 3.53
C MET A 260 11.67 -13.25 2.93
N LEU A 261 10.86 -12.66 2.04
CA LEU A 261 9.76 -13.36 1.37
C LEU A 261 10.23 -14.51 0.48
N ARG A 262 11.44 -14.40 -0.10
CA ARG A 262 12.10 -15.46 -0.87
C ARG A 262 12.72 -16.56 0.00
N SER A 263 12.84 -16.32 1.30
CA SER A 263 13.55 -17.19 2.26
C SER A 263 12.65 -18.20 2.97
N VAL A 264 11.35 -18.17 2.72
CA VAL A 264 10.38 -19.01 3.43
C VAL A 264 9.66 -19.96 2.49
N ASP A 265 9.31 -21.14 2.98
CA ASP A 265 8.51 -22.11 2.23
C ASP A 265 7.05 -21.66 2.17
N VAL A 266 6.55 -21.05 3.25
CA VAL A 266 5.18 -20.56 3.37
C VAL A 266 5.19 -19.20 4.03
N TYR A 267 4.59 -18.21 3.37
CA TYR A 267 4.29 -16.91 3.96
C TYR A 267 2.88 -16.91 4.56
N VAL A 268 2.72 -16.36 5.76
CA VAL A 268 1.44 -16.33 6.48
C VAL A 268 0.95 -14.91 6.70
N ALA A 269 -0.29 -14.65 6.34
CA ALA A 269 -1.03 -13.41 6.63
C ALA A 269 -2.26 -13.72 7.51
N PRO A 270 -2.09 -13.83 8.85
CA PRO A 270 -3.15 -14.29 9.75
C PRO A 270 -4.06 -13.15 10.25
N ASN A 271 -4.20 -12.10 9.48
CA ASN A 271 -4.91 -10.87 9.86
C ASN A 271 -6.35 -11.16 10.28
N THR A 272 -6.83 -10.44 11.31
CA THR A 272 -8.19 -10.61 11.83
C THR A 272 -9.19 -9.59 11.30
N GLY A 273 -8.71 -8.58 10.55
CA GLY A 273 -9.54 -7.54 9.94
C GLY A 273 -8.75 -6.27 9.66
N GLY A 274 -9.48 -5.22 9.23
CA GLY A 274 -8.89 -3.89 9.01
C GLY A 274 -7.98 -3.79 7.79
N GLU A 275 -8.01 -4.75 6.89
CA GLU A 275 -7.26 -4.70 5.63
C GLU A 275 -8.16 -4.16 4.51
N SER A 276 -7.65 -3.15 3.81
CA SER A 276 -8.37 -2.53 2.69
C SER A 276 -8.04 -3.18 1.35
N PHE A 277 -6.80 -3.65 1.18
CA PHE A 277 -6.32 -4.26 -0.05
C PHE A 277 -5.49 -5.53 0.19
N GLY A 278 -4.42 -5.46 1.00
CA GLY A 278 -3.52 -6.59 1.26
C GLY A 278 -2.23 -6.52 0.43
N MET A 279 -1.56 -5.36 0.42
CA MET A 279 -0.30 -5.15 -0.30
C MET A 279 0.74 -6.24 0.01
N ILE A 280 0.79 -6.70 1.25
CA ILE A 280 1.75 -7.74 1.63
C ILE A 280 1.55 -9.05 0.89
N LEU A 281 0.30 -9.36 0.49
CA LEU A 281 0.03 -10.55 -0.32
C LEU A 281 0.57 -10.37 -1.74
N THR A 282 0.39 -9.18 -2.35
CA THR A 282 0.96 -8.92 -3.69
C THR A 282 2.48 -8.98 -3.68
N GLU A 283 3.13 -8.51 -2.61
CA GLU A 283 4.58 -8.63 -2.42
C GLU A 283 5.01 -10.10 -2.27
N ALA A 284 4.30 -10.88 -1.48
CA ALA A 284 4.56 -12.32 -1.31
C ALA A 284 4.33 -13.11 -2.61
N MET A 285 3.27 -12.79 -3.36
CA MET A 285 2.99 -13.35 -4.68
C MET A 285 4.11 -13.03 -5.66
N ALA A 286 4.59 -11.79 -5.70
CA ALA A 286 5.69 -11.34 -6.55
C ALA A 286 7.01 -12.05 -6.18
N ALA A 287 7.27 -12.27 -4.91
CA ALA A 287 8.40 -13.04 -4.43
C ALA A 287 8.27 -14.54 -4.76
N GLY A 288 7.08 -15.02 -5.10
CA GLY A 288 6.79 -16.42 -5.39
C GLY A 288 6.73 -17.31 -4.16
N ALA A 289 6.41 -16.75 -2.99
CA ALA A 289 6.14 -17.54 -1.80
C ALA A 289 4.80 -18.27 -1.93
N ALA A 290 4.69 -19.50 -1.39
CA ALA A 290 3.40 -20.10 -1.15
C ALA A 290 2.72 -19.36 0.02
N ILE A 291 1.44 -19.06 -0.11
CA ILE A 291 0.72 -18.17 0.81
C ILE A 291 -0.36 -18.93 1.55
N VAL A 292 -0.42 -18.74 2.88
CA VAL A 292 -1.59 -19.05 3.71
C VAL A 292 -2.12 -17.74 4.28
N ALA A 293 -3.38 -17.43 4.08
CA ALA A 293 -3.97 -16.18 4.51
C ALA A 293 -5.33 -16.38 5.17
N SER A 294 -5.68 -15.49 6.09
CA SER A 294 -7.03 -15.44 6.64
C SER A 294 -8.05 -15.16 5.54
N ASP A 295 -9.23 -15.76 5.66
CA ASP A 295 -10.33 -15.61 4.73
C ASP A 295 -11.04 -14.26 4.89
N LEU A 296 -10.35 -13.18 4.51
CA LEU A 296 -10.86 -11.82 4.45
C LEU A 296 -11.23 -11.46 3.01
N ASP A 297 -12.30 -10.71 2.82
CA ASP A 297 -12.75 -10.25 1.49
C ASP A 297 -11.64 -9.53 0.70
N ALA A 298 -10.84 -8.70 1.38
CA ALA A 298 -9.71 -8.02 0.76
C ALA A 298 -8.66 -9.02 0.25
N PHE A 299 -8.34 -10.03 1.04
CA PHE A 299 -7.36 -11.04 0.68
C PHE A 299 -7.86 -11.97 -0.43
N ARG A 300 -9.13 -12.41 -0.36
CA ARG A 300 -9.75 -13.22 -1.43
C ARG A 300 -9.56 -12.59 -2.80
N ARG A 301 -9.78 -11.28 -2.91
CA ARG A 301 -9.67 -10.55 -4.19
C ARG A 301 -8.25 -10.54 -4.73
N VAL A 302 -7.27 -10.35 -3.88
CA VAL A 302 -5.86 -10.33 -4.26
C VAL A 302 -5.37 -11.70 -4.70
N VAL A 303 -5.78 -12.77 -4.00
CA VAL A 303 -5.36 -14.14 -4.30
C VAL A 303 -6.30 -14.89 -5.25
N ASP A 304 -6.95 -14.18 -6.14
CA ASP A 304 -7.83 -14.74 -7.18
C ASP A 304 -8.88 -15.69 -6.60
N ASN A 305 -9.63 -15.21 -5.61
CA ASN A 305 -10.67 -15.97 -4.90
C ASN A 305 -10.16 -17.27 -4.25
N GLY A 306 -8.93 -17.28 -3.76
CA GLY A 306 -8.30 -18.42 -3.09
C GLY A 306 -7.57 -19.37 -4.03
N ARG A 307 -7.52 -19.10 -5.34
CA ARG A 307 -6.75 -19.96 -6.28
C ARG A 307 -5.24 -19.83 -6.11
N ALA A 308 -4.78 -18.66 -5.71
CA ALA A 308 -3.35 -18.36 -5.56
C ALA A 308 -2.82 -18.45 -4.12
N ALA A 309 -3.63 -18.91 -3.17
CA ALA A 309 -3.27 -19.10 -1.76
C ALA A 309 -4.18 -20.13 -1.09
N GLU A 310 -3.73 -20.71 0.01
CA GLU A 310 -4.63 -21.43 0.92
C GLU A 310 -5.29 -20.42 1.88
N LEU A 311 -6.61 -20.47 1.98
CA LEU A 311 -7.38 -19.60 2.88
C LEU A 311 -7.85 -20.38 4.11
N PHE A 312 -7.76 -19.78 5.28
CA PHE A 312 -8.26 -20.37 6.52
C PHE A 312 -9.25 -19.42 7.23
N PRO A 313 -10.20 -19.94 8.03
CA PRO A 313 -11.15 -19.11 8.76
C PRO A 313 -10.46 -18.12 9.70
N VAL A 314 -10.93 -16.88 9.72
CA VAL A 314 -10.36 -15.79 10.54
C VAL A 314 -10.32 -16.19 12.03
N GLY A 315 -9.15 -16.12 12.64
CA GLY A 315 -8.96 -16.39 14.06
C GLY A 315 -8.80 -17.87 14.43
N ASP A 316 -8.88 -18.78 13.48
CA ASP A 316 -8.80 -20.23 13.73
C ASP A 316 -7.35 -20.73 13.61
N ALA A 317 -6.67 -20.84 14.77
CA ALA A 317 -5.28 -21.32 14.80
C ALA A 317 -5.16 -22.80 14.41
N ALA A 318 -6.16 -23.63 14.68
CA ALA A 318 -6.14 -25.05 14.31
C ALA A 318 -6.30 -25.23 12.79
N ALA A 319 -7.18 -24.45 12.15
CA ALA A 319 -7.30 -24.43 10.69
C ALA A 319 -6.00 -23.91 10.04
N LEU A 320 -5.38 -22.89 10.61
CA LEU A 320 -4.06 -22.40 10.15
C LEU A 320 -2.99 -23.47 10.27
N GLU A 321 -2.92 -24.18 11.41
CA GLU A 321 -1.97 -25.28 11.64
C GLU A 321 -2.13 -26.37 10.55
N ASN A 322 -3.36 -26.79 10.27
CA ASN A 322 -3.65 -27.78 9.25
C ASN A 322 -3.24 -27.33 7.84
N ALA A 323 -3.53 -26.08 7.47
CA ALA A 323 -3.12 -25.51 6.18
C ALA A 323 -1.59 -25.46 6.05
N LEU A 324 -0.90 -25.04 7.10
CA LEU A 324 0.57 -25.01 7.14
C LEU A 324 1.17 -26.41 7.05
N ALA A 325 0.66 -27.37 7.82
CA ALA A 325 1.11 -28.76 7.78
C ALA A 325 0.98 -29.33 6.37
N GLY A 326 -0.19 -29.15 5.73
CA GLY A 326 -0.43 -29.61 4.37
C GLY A 326 0.55 -29.04 3.36
N LEU A 327 0.83 -27.74 3.41
CA LEU A 327 1.80 -27.10 2.50
C LEU A 327 3.25 -27.47 2.80
N LEU A 328 3.63 -27.65 4.06
CA LEU A 328 4.98 -28.08 4.41
C LEU A 328 5.28 -29.50 3.93
N ASP A 329 4.27 -30.38 3.92
CA ASP A 329 4.39 -31.77 3.50
C ASP A 329 4.26 -31.97 1.98
N ASP A 330 3.70 -30.98 1.25
CA ASP A 330 3.47 -31.05 -0.19
C ASP A 330 4.22 -29.95 -0.97
N PRO A 331 5.49 -30.17 -1.33
CA PRO A 331 6.25 -29.25 -2.17
C PRO A 331 5.64 -29.00 -3.55
N ALA A 332 4.91 -29.98 -4.12
CA ALA A 332 4.27 -29.83 -5.41
C ALA A 332 3.11 -28.83 -5.32
N ARG A 333 2.31 -28.92 -4.26
CA ARG A 333 1.24 -27.94 -4.00
C ARG A 333 1.78 -26.55 -3.73
N ARG A 334 2.88 -26.40 -2.99
CA ARG A 334 3.56 -25.11 -2.84
C ARG A 334 3.98 -24.52 -4.18
N ALA A 335 4.61 -25.33 -5.03
CA ALA A 335 5.04 -24.90 -6.36
C ALA A 335 3.86 -24.48 -7.26
N GLU A 336 2.74 -25.21 -7.21
CA GLU A 336 1.51 -24.88 -7.92
C GLU A 336 0.95 -23.52 -7.47
N LEU A 337 0.77 -23.32 -6.15
CA LEU A 337 0.28 -22.06 -5.60
C LEU A 337 1.21 -20.90 -5.95
N SER A 338 2.53 -21.07 -5.84
CA SER A 338 3.51 -20.07 -6.26
C SER A 338 3.38 -19.70 -7.73
N ALA A 339 3.15 -20.67 -8.60
CA ALA A 339 2.98 -20.43 -10.04
C ALA A 339 1.67 -19.65 -10.33
N LEU A 340 0.58 -20.02 -9.66
CA LEU A 340 -0.69 -19.30 -9.76
C LEU A 340 -0.58 -17.87 -9.22
N ALA A 341 0.09 -17.69 -8.08
CA ALA A 341 0.35 -16.40 -7.47
C ALA A 341 1.15 -15.46 -8.40
N ARG A 342 2.23 -15.97 -9.01
CA ARG A 342 3.04 -15.20 -9.98
C ARG A 342 2.25 -14.75 -11.20
N ARG A 343 1.32 -15.56 -11.69
CA ARG A 343 0.44 -15.16 -12.81
C ARG A 343 -0.58 -14.11 -12.38
N ALA A 344 -1.16 -14.29 -11.18
CA ALA A 344 -2.18 -13.37 -10.68
C ALA A 344 -1.60 -11.99 -10.34
N VAL A 345 -0.34 -11.92 -9.89
CA VAL A 345 0.29 -10.67 -9.49
C VAL A 345 0.62 -9.73 -10.65
N ASP A 346 0.71 -10.24 -11.89
CA ASP A 346 0.98 -9.41 -13.09
C ASP A 346 -0.07 -8.30 -13.29
N ALA A 347 -1.30 -8.53 -12.83
CA ALA A 347 -2.36 -7.52 -12.86
C ALA A 347 -2.09 -6.34 -11.90
N PHE A 348 -1.24 -6.55 -10.89
CA PHE A 348 -0.84 -5.57 -9.90
C PHE A 348 0.56 -4.99 -10.16
N ASP A 349 1.26 -5.43 -11.22
CA ASP A 349 2.57 -4.84 -11.55
C ASP A 349 2.44 -3.38 -11.93
N TRP A 350 3.38 -2.55 -11.49
CA TRP A 350 3.32 -1.10 -11.71
C TRP A 350 3.09 -0.68 -13.16
N PRO A 351 3.72 -1.29 -14.18
CA PRO A 351 3.39 -0.96 -15.57
C PRO A 351 1.93 -1.24 -15.95
N SER A 352 1.32 -2.28 -15.39
CA SER A 352 -0.10 -2.61 -15.63
C SER A 352 -1.03 -1.63 -14.93
N VAL A 353 -0.72 -1.30 -13.67
CA VAL A 353 -1.47 -0.31 -12.88
C VAL A 353 -1.36 1.08 -13.50
N ALA A 354 -0.15 1.51 -13.90
CA ALA A 354 0.09 2.81 -14.51
C ALA A 354 -0.68 3.00 -15.83
N ARG A 355 -0.79 1.96 -16.67
CA ARG A 355 -1.61 2.03 -17.91
C ARG A 355 -3.09 2.27 -17.59
N ARG A 356 -3.64 1.60 -16.58
CA ARG A 356 -5.03 1.84 -16.14
C ARG A 356 -5.23 3.26 -15.59
N VAL A 357 -4.23 3.80 -14.90
CA VAL A 357 -4.26 5.20 -14.45
C VAL A 357 -4.21 6.16 -15.64
N LEU A 358 -3.42 5.86 -16.67
CA LEU A 358 -3.36 6.65 -17.91
C LEU A 358 -4.70 6.68 -18.65
N GLU A 359 -5.44 5.58 -18.71
CA GLU A 359 -6.80 5.55 -19.29
C GLU A 359 -7.74 6.53 -18.57
N VAL A 360 -7.62 6.65 -17.23
CA VAL A 360 -8.39 7.65 -16.48
C VAL A 360 -7.91 9.07 -16.76
N TYR A 361 -6.62 9.29 -16.96
CA TYR A 361 -6.08 10.60 -17.35
C TYR A 361 -6.59 11.04 -18.73
N GLU A 362 -6.55 10.14 -19.71
CA GLU A 362 -7.06 10.40 -21.06
C GLU A 362 -8.53 10.79 -21.00
N THR A 363 -9.35 10.03 -20.28
CA THR A 363 -10.77 10.36 -20.07
C THR A 363 -10.97 11.73 -19.41
N ALA A 364 -10.15 12.08 -18.41
CA ALA A 364 -10.26 13.36 -17.71
C ALA A 364 -9.83 14.53 -18.61
N ILE A 365 -8.79 14.37 -19.41
CA ILE A 365 -8.30 15.37 -20.38
C ILE A 365 -9.38 15.62 -21.45
N GLU A 366 -9.94 14.56 -22.02
CA GLU A 366 -11.01 14.66 -23.04
C GLU A 366 -12.27 15.33 -22.49
N ALA A 367 -12.64 15.07 -21.23
CA ALA A 367 -13.84 15.65 -20.60
C ALA A 367 -13.72 17.14 -20.33
N THR A 368 -12.52 17.73 -20.33
CA THR A 368 -12.28 19.12 -19.94
C THR A 368 -11.79 20.01 -21.07
N ASP A 369 -11.52 19.46 -22.26
CA ASP A 369 -10.99 20.16 -23.42
C ASP A 369 -9.72 21.01 -23.15
N GLY A 370 -8.95 20.65 -22.09
CA GLY A 370 -7.94 21.57 -21.65
C GLY A 370 -6.73 20.99 -20.92
N ARG A 371 -5.88 21.93 -20.53
CA ARG A 371 -4.72 21.72 -19.66
C ARG A 371 -5.03 22.24 -18.28
N VAL A 372 -4.26 21.77 -17.31
CA VAL A 372 -4.34 22.30 -15.94
C VAL A 372 -3.82 23.73 -15.92
N LEU A 373 -4.69 24.65 -15.51
CA LEU A 373 -4.39 26.06 -15.33
C LEU A 373 -4.43 26.39 -13.83
N GLU A 374 -3.77 27.48 -13.45
CA GLU A 374 -3.99 28.07 -12.14
C GLU A 374 -5.38 28.72 -12.13
N ALA A 375 -6.22 28.32 -11.15
CA ALA A 375 -7.55 28.90 -11.02
C ALA A 375 -7.45 30.43 -10.77
N PRO A 376 -8.27 31.25 -11.43
CA PRO A 376 -8.27 32.70 -11.23
C PRO A 376 -8.53 33.01 -9.75
N GLN A 377 -7.79 34.01 -9.24
CA GLN A 377 -8.08 34.53 -7.89
C GLN A 377 -9.48 35.16 -7.91
N VAL A 378 -10.36 34.66 -7.10
CA VAL A 378 -11.59 35.40 -6.78
C VAL A 378 -11.11 36.58 -5.92
N ILE A 379 -10.96 37.72 -6.54
CA ILE A 379 -10.71 38.98 -5.86
C ILE A 379 -12.10 39.37 -5.26
N GLU A 380 -12.29 39.16 -3.95
CA GLU A 380 -13.36 39.79 -3.19
C GLU A 380 -13.03 41.24 -2.89
#